data_4c4c587de1f1adfd39a6138ff7e638d2
#
_entry.id   4c4c587de1f1adfd39a6138ff7e638d2
#
_cell.length_a   1.000
_cell.length_b   1.000
_cell.length_c   1.000
_cell.angle_alpha   90.00
_cell.angle_beta   90.00
_cell.angle_gamma   90.00
#
_symmetry.space_group_name_H-M   'P 1'
#
loop_
_entity.id
_entity.type
_entity.pdbx_description
1 polymer ?
#
loop_
_entity_poly.entity_id
_entity_poly.type
_entity_poly.pdbx_seq_one_letter_code
_entity_poly.pdbx_strand_id
1 'polypeptide(L)'
;MTNITKRRIEAKMEKDGIDVETVDISNFLRNQEIQNYKKISSLMMYKDDYKCNFENSFVKNKKEKIYKKSFEDFCNNFSNFMNEGFGIYMTGEAGTGKSHYTNCIYNQMKDEYIVFKTSIITLFDEIFKNFGGMTKTDFLRNRLGKAELIIIEDLGNENIKDWGKENLYFIFDFIFKAKKPIIINTNLSDVQMEEYLRILGCDKLLSRLKSKCKYYKFDWEDRRIGMYKDEIDKW
;
A
#
# COMPACT_ATOMS: atom_id res chain seq x y z
N MET A 1 -27.20 7.61 2.96
CA MET A 1 -27.42 7.36 1.52
C MET A 1 -28.73 8.03 1.11
N THR A 2 -28.76 8.87 0.07
CA THR A 2 -30.01 9.51 -0.38
C THR A 2 -30.88 8.51 -1.14
N ASN A 3 -32.23 8.68 -1.13
CA ASN A 3 -33.17 7.82 -1.86
C ASN A 3 -32.85 7.74 -3.39
N ILE A 4 -32.33 8.83 -3.95
CA ILE A 4 -31.92 8.88 -5.37
C ILE A 4 -30.71 7.99 -5.63
N THR A 5 -29.72 8.00 -4.73
CA THR A 5 -28.53 7.16 -4.84
C THR A 5 -28.88 5.68 -4.72
N LYS A 6 -29.77 5.32 -3.78
CA LYS A 6 -30.25 3.95 -3.59
C LYS A 6 -30.93 3.42 -4.86
N ARG A 7 -31.90 4.15 -5.43
CA ARG A 7 -32.60 3.76 -6.68
C ARG A 7 -31.67 3.57 -7.87
N ARG A 8 -30.62 4.41 -8.01
CA ARG A 8 -29.63 4.25 -9.10
C ARG A 8 -28.79 2.99 -8.94
N ILE A 9 -28.50 2.61 -7.72
CA ILE A 9 -27.75 1.38 -7.41
C ILE A 9 -28.62 0.17 -7.69
N GLU A 10 -29.89 0.18 -7.22
CA GLU A 10 -30.88 -0.88 -7.44
C GLU A 10 -31.06 -1.11 -8.95
N ALA A 11 -31.27 -0.06 -9.74
CA ALA A 11 -31.40 -0.14 -11.20
C ALA A 11 -30.14 -0.70 -11.90
N LYS A 12 -28.94 -0.44 -11.35
CA LYS A 12 -27.71 -1.03 -11.86
C LYS A 12 -27.61 -2.51 -11.50
N MET A 13 -27.98 -2.90 -10.28
CA MET A 13 -28.00 -4.30 -9.85
C MET A 13 -28.96 -5.14 -10.69
N GLU A 14 -30.17 -4.64 -10.94
CA GLU A 14 -31.16 -5.27 -11.83
C GLU A 14 -30.62 -5.48 -13.24
N LYS A 15 -29.94 -4.45 -13.79
CA LYS A 15 -29.29 -4.54 -15.12
C LYS A 15 -28.19 -5.59 -15.17
N ASP A 16 -27.47 -5.77 -14.07
CA ASP A 16 -26.41 -6.78 -13.92
C ASP A 16 -26.98 -8.18 -13.52
N GLY A 17 -28.31 -8.33 -13.48
CA GLY A 17 -29.02 -9.58 -13.18
C GLY A 17 -28.98 -9.98 -11.69
N ILE A 18 -28.77 -9.00 -10.80
CA ILE A 18 -28.67 -9.19 -9.35
C ILE A 18 -30.03 -8.89 -8.72
N ASP A 19 -30.57 -9.84 -7.97
CA ASP A 19 -31.83 -9.67 -7.25
C ASP A 19 -31.65 -8.71 -6.05
N VAL A 20 -32.28 -7.55 -6.14
CA VAL A 20 -32.16 -6.46 -5.16
C VAL A 20 -32.78 -6.81 -3.81
N GLU A 21 -33.77 -7.73 -3.77
CA GLU A 21 -34.45 -8.10 -2.52
C GLU A 21 -33.60 -9.02 -1.63
N THR A 22 -32.62 -9.72 -2.23
CA THR A 22 -31.79 -10.70 -1.53
C THR A 22 -30.38 -10.20 -1.18
N VAL A 23 -29.96 -9.04 -1.72
CA VAL A 23 -28.58 -8.54 -1.59
C VAL A 23 -28.49 -7.36 -0.64
N ASP A 24 -27.58 -7.44 0.34
CA ASP A 24 -27.17 -6.28 1.14
C ASP A 24 -26.40 -5.28 0.24
N ILE A 25 -27.08 -4.17 -0.07
CA ILE A 25 -26.55 -3.09 -0.90
C ILE A 25 -25.20 -2.57 -0.36
N SER A 26 -25.02 -2.55 0.97
CA SER A 26 -23.77 -2.08 1.58
C SER A 26 -22.62 -3.02 1.25
N ASN A 27 -22.84 -4.32 1.36
CA ASN A 27 -21.86 -5.35 1.00
C ASN A 27 -21.57 -5.36 -0.50
N PHE A 28 -22.59 -5.18 -1.33
CA PHE A 28 -22.41 -5.07 -2.78
C PHE A 28 -21.50 -3.88 -3.17
N LEU A 29 -21.74 -2.70 -2.60
CA LEU A 29 -20.92 -1.51 -2.84
C LEU A 29 -19.50 -1.70 -2.32
N ARG A 30 -19.34 -2.27 -1.14
CA ARG A 30 -18.03 -2.60 -0.59
C ARG A 30 -17.24 -3.52 -1.51
N ASN A 31 -17.86 -4.57 -2.01
CA ASN A 31 -17.24 -5.51 -2.94
C ASN A 31 -16.85 -4.83 -4.27
N GLN A 32 -17.69 -3.91 -4.80
CA GLN A 32 -17.33 -3.12 -5.97
C GLN A 32 -16.10 -2.23 -5.72
N GLU A 33 -16.00 -1.59 -4.56
CA GLU A 33 -14.81 -0.79 -4.20
C GLU A 33 -13.57 -1.68 -4.06
N ILE A 34 -13.67 -2.85 -3.42
CA ILE A 34 -12.58 -3.82 -3.36
C ILE A 34 -12.09 -4.18 -4.77
N GLN A 35 -12.98 -4.55 -5.70
CA GLN A 35 -12.60 -4.89 -7.08
C GLN A 35 -11.97 -3.69 -7.82
N ASN A 36 -12.49 -2.48 -7.61
CA ASN A 36 -11.93 -1.28 -8.18
C ASN A 36 -10.49 -1.04 -7.71
N TYR A 37 -10.24 -1.15 -6.39
CA TYR A 37 -8.90 -0.99 -5.83
C TYR A 37 -7.94 -2.12 -6.23
N LYS A 38 -8.41 -3.35 -6.37
CA LYS A 38 -7.62 -4.45 -6.95
C LYS A 38 -7.17 -4.12 -8.37
N LYS A 39 -8.07 -3.59 -9.21
CA LYS A 39 -7.73 -3.17 -10.58
C LYS A 39 -6.70 -2.04 -10.60
N ILE A 40 -6.83 -1.03 -9.72
CA ILE A 40 -5.87 0.08 -9.66
C ILE A 40 -4.52 -0.41 -9.15
N SER A 41 -4.51 -1.18 -8.07
CA SER A 41 -3.29 -1.72 -7.47
C SER A 41 -2.58 -2.73 -8.38
N SER A 42 -3.31 -3.36 -9.32
CA SER A 42 -2.71 -4.28 -10.30
C SER A 42 -1.68 -3.61 -11.22
N LEU A 43 -1.73 -2.28 -11.37
CA LEU A 43 -0.72 -1.52 -12.11
C LEU A 43 0.66 -1.59 -11.47
N MET A 44 0.72 -1.91 -10.16
CA MET A 44 1.94 -2.06 -9.37
C MET A 44 2.33 -3.53 -9.15
N MET A 45 1.67 -4.47 -9.84
CA MET A 45 1.84 -5.91 -9.60
C MET A 45 2.28 -6.63 -10.88
N TYR A 46 3.36 -7.39 -10.79
CA TYR A 46 3.78 -8.33 -11.83
C TYR A 46 3.19 -9.72 -11.59
N LYS A 47 3.25 -10.60 -12.60
CA LYS A 47 2.67 -11.95 -12.53
C LYS A 47 3.16 -12.76 -11.33
N ASP A 48 4.43 -12.62 -10.97
CA ASP A 48 5.02 -13.36 -9.84
C ASP A 48 4.66 -12.75 -8.48
N ASP A 49 4.32 -11.47 -8.42
CA ASP A 49 3.89 -10.82 -7.18
C ASP A 49 2.59 -11.41 -6.64
N TYR A 50 1.69 -11.86 -7.53
CA TYR A 50 0.45 -12.53 -7.14
C TYR A 50 0.65 -13.92 -6.53
N LYS A 51 1.84 -14.53 -6.72
CA LYS A 51 2.19 -15.83 -6.12
C LYS A 51 2.77 -15.69 -4.72
N CYS A 52 3.16 -14.47 -4.32
CA CYS A 52 3.72 -14.23 -2.99
C CYS A 52 2.66 -14.50 -1.91
N ASN A 53 3.00 -15.39 -0.99
CA ASN A 53 2.21 -15.67 0.20
C ASN A 53 3.15 -16.04 1.36
N PHE A 54 2.63 -16.00 2.59
CA PHE A 54 3.45 -16.31 3.75
C PHE A 54 3.85 -17.79 3.80
N GLU A 55 3.02 -18.71 3.33
CA GLU A 55 3.31 -20.15 3.40
C GLU A 55 4.54 -20.52 2.57
N ASN A 56 4.64 -19.99 1.34
CA ASN A 56 5.76 -20.26 0.43
C ASN A 56 6.96 -19.30 0.61
N SER A 57 6.92 -18.39 1.59
CA SER A 57 8.01 -17.48 1.87
C SER A 57 9.19 -18.21 2.48
N PHE A 58 10.31 -18.23 1.75
CA PHE A 58 11.55 -18.84 2.23
C PHE A 58 12.24 -17.92 3.26
N VAL A 59 12.43 -18.43 4.48
CA VAL A 59 13.03 -17.71 5.61
C VAL A 59 14.48 -18.16 5.81
N LYS A 60 15.45 -17.24 5.69
CA LYS A 60 16.87 -17.53 5.81
C LYS A 60 17.45 -17.41 7.23
N ASN A 61 16.82 -16.62 8.09
CA ASN A 61 17.37 -16.34 9.42
C ASN A 61 16.27 -16.17 10.49
N LYS A 62 16.68 -16.22 11.78
CA LYS A 62 15.76 -16.11 12.91
C LYS A 62 15.01 -14.77 12.96
N LYS A 63 15.69 -13.67 12.64
CA LYS A 63 15.10 -12.31 12.62
C LYS A 63 13.98 -12.23 11.61
N GLU A 64 14.20 -12.74 10.43
CA GLU A 64 13.19 -12.80 9.38
C GLU A 64 11.98 -13.66 9.76
N LYS A 65 12.20 -14.79 10.45
CA LYS A 65 11.11 -15.62 10.96
C LYS A 65 10.19 -14.84 11.91
N ILE A 66 10.78 -14.00 12.77
CA ILE A 66 10.03 -13.10 13.65
C ILE A 66 9.26 -12.06 12.86
N TYR A 67 9.88 -11.48 11.81
CA TYR A 67 9.23 -10.49 10.95
C TYR A 67 8.06 -11.09 10.19
N LYS A 68 8.25 -12.25 9.54
CA LYS A 68 7.19 -12.97 8.87
C LYS A 68 5.99 -13.20 9.79
N LYS A 69 6.21 -13.78 10.97
CA LYS A 69 5.14 -13.99 11.96
C LYS A 69 4.44 -12.67 12.33
N SER A 70 5.20 -11.59 12.52
CA SER A 70 4.61 -10.29 12.85
C SER A 70 3.76 -9.71 11.72
N PHE A 71 4.10 -10.00 10.46
CA PHE A 71 3.28 -9.60 9.30
C PHE A 71 2.02 -10.45 9.19
N GLU A 72 2.10 -11.75 9.45
CA GLU A 72 0.94 -12.64 9.56
C GLU A 72 0.00 -12.16 10.68
N ASP A 73 0.54 -11.86 11.86
CA ASP A 73 -0.22 -11.35 13.01
C ASP A 73 -0.87 -9.98 12.69
N PHE A 74 -0.18 -9.11 11.92
CA PHE A 74 -0.76 -7.85 11.45
C PHE A 74 -1.97 -8.08 10.56
N CYS A 75 -1.88 -8.99 9.58
CA CYS A 75 -3.01 -9.32 8.71
C CYS A 75 -4.18 -9.92 9.49
N ASN A 76 -3.91 -10.90 10.35
CA ASN A 76 -4.94 -11.62 11.10
C ASN A 76 -5.66 -10.75 12.14
N ASN A 77 -5.02 -9.66 12.59
CA ASN A 77 -5.58 -8.75 13.59
C ASN A 77 -5.82 -7.34 13.04
N PHE A 78 -5.90 -7.18 11.72
CA PHE A 78 -5.93 -5.87 11.06
C PHE A 78 -7.07 -4.97 11.53
N SER A 79 -8.24 -5.52 11.81
CA SER A 79 -9.39 -4.79 12.35
C SER A 79 -9.08 -4.01 13.62
N ASN A 80 -8.16 -4.51 14.45
CA ASN A 80 -7.74 -3.85 15.70
C ASN A 80 -6.80 -2.66 15.43
N PHE A 81 -6.07 -2.67 14.32
CA PHE A 81 -5.09 -1.64 13.95
C PHE A 81 -5.68 -0.57 13.05
N MET A 82 -6.72 -0.91 12.29
CA MET A 82 -7.31 -0.07 11.25
C MET A 82 -7.78 1.28 11.79
N ASN A 83 -8.47 1.31 12.93
CA ASN A 83 -9.04 2.54 13.49
C ASN A 83 -7.99 3.46 14.13
N GLU A 84 -6.83 2.93 14.52
CA GLU A 84 -5.73 3.69 15.12
C GLU A 84 -4.71 4.18 14.09
N GLY A 85 -4.80 3.70 12.86
CA GLY A 85 -3.87 4.03 11.79
C GLY A 85 -2.47 3.47 12.02
N PHE A 86 -2.35 2.32 12.74
CA PHE A 86 -1.08 1.65 12.90
C PHE A 86 -0.68 0.91 11.62
N GLY A 87 0.63 0.91 11.33
CA GLY A 87 1.15 0.37 10.10
C GLY A 87 2.52 -0.28 10.24
N ILE A 88 3.20 -0.43 9.11
CA ILE A 88 4.50 -1.09 8.99
C ILE A 88 5.46 -0.19 8.21
N TYR A 89 6.69 -0.04 8.73
CA TYR A 89 7.77 0.66 8.04
C TYR A 89 8.97 -0.27 7.88
N MET A 90 9.32 -0.59 6.64
CA MET A 90 10.40 -1.51 6.28
C MET A 90 11.53 -0.76 5.59
N THR A 91 12.76 -0.92 6.10
CA THR A 91 13.99 -0.38 5.52
C THR A 91 14.99 -1.48 5.22
N GLY A 92 15.92 -1.24 4.32
CA GLY A 92 17.02 -2.17 4.01
C GLY A 92 17.39 -2.14 2.54
N GLU A 93 18.53 -2.71 2.20
CA GLU A 93 19.05 -2.74 0.84
C GLU A 93 18.12 -3.46 -0.15
N ALA A 94 18.31 -3.20 -1.44
CA ALA A 94 17.60 -3.89 -2.51
C ALA A 94 17.81 -5.42 -2.40
N GLY A 95 16.80 -6.21 -2.83
CA GLY A 95 16.89 -7.67 -2.84
C GLY A 95 16.72 -8.37 -1.50
N THR A 96 16.57 -7.65 -0.39
CA THR A 96 16.39 -8.25 0.94
C THR A 96 15.00 -8.84 1.20
N GLY A 97 14.01 -8.60 0.32
CA GLY A 97 12.68 -9.22 0.38
C GLY A 97 11.57 -8.32 0.91
N LYS A 98 11.78 -7.02 1.05
CA LYS A 98 10.75 -6.06 1.50
C LYS A 98 9.50 -6.12 0.63
N SER A 99 9.66 -5.97 -0.70
CA SER A 99 8.52 -6.02 -1.65
C SER A 99 7.86 -7.41 -1.68
N HIS A 100 8.60 -8.49 -1.42
CA HIS A 100 8.01 -9.81 -1.26
C HIS A 100 7.00 -9.82 -0.10
N TYR A 101 7.37 -9.28 1.06
CA TYR A 101 6.46 -9.25 2.22
C TYR A 101 5.32 -8.25 2.05
N THR A 102 5.51 -7.11 1.38
CA THR A 102 4.37 -6.23 1.03
C THR A 102 3.40 -6.93 0.08
N ASN A 103 3.91 -7.74 -0.87
CA ASN A 103 3.07 -8.55 -1.76
C ASN A 103 2.33 -9.66 -1.00
N CYS A 104 2.96 -10.33 -0.03
CA CYS A 104 2.30 -11.31 0.83
C CYS A 104 1.12 -10.67 1.60
N ILE A 105 1.36 -9.52 2.23
CA ILE A 105 0.32 -8.78 2.95
C ILE A 105 -0.80 -8.36 1.99
N TYR A 106 -0.46 -7.76 0.84
CA TYR A 106 -1.44 -7.36 -0.16
C TYR A 106 -2.31 -8.54 -0.60
N ASN A 107 -1.69 -9.67 -0.96
CA ASN A 107 -2.39 -10.85 -1.45
C ASN A 107 -3.31 -11.47 -0.39
N GLN A 108 -2.92 -11.45 0.88
CA GLN A 108 -3.75 -11.94 1.97
C GLN A 108 -4.96 -11.04 2.24
N MET A 109 -4.83 -9.73 2.03
CA MET A 109 -5.83 -8.76 2.47
C MET A 109 -6.74 -8.23 1.35
N LYS A 110 -6.30 -8.26 0.09
CA LYS A 110 -6.98 -7.61 -1.06
C LYS A 110 -8.41 -8.09 -1.34
N ASP A 111 -8.80 -9.26 -0.85
CA ASP A 111 -10.12 -9.83 -1.10
C ASP A 111 -11.13 -9.49 0.00
N GLU A 112 -10.64 -9.07 1.17
CA GLU A 112 -11.45 -8.72 2.34
C GLU A 112 -11.47 -7.21 2.62
N TYR A 113 -10.38 -6.52 2.32
CA TYR A 113 -10.19 -5.10 2.61
C TYR A 113 -9.96 -4.28 1.35
N ILE A 114 -10.30 -2.97 1.42
CA ILE A 114 -9.97 -2.01 0.37
C ILE A 114 -8.49 -1.63 0.51
N VAL A 115 -7.61 -2.40 -0.15
CA VAL A 115 -6.16 -2.19 -0.12
C VAL A 115 -5.72 -1.39 -1.34
N PHE A 116 -5.08 -0.25 -1.12
CA PHE A 116 -4.50 0.57 -2.16
C PHE A 116 -2.98 0.44 -2.17
N LYS A 117 -2.44 -0.25 -3.15
CA LYS A 117 -1.00 -0.42 -3.36
C LYS A 117 -0.54 0.49 -4.49
N THR A 118 0.49 1.30 -4.23
CA THR A 118 0.99 2.32 -5.15
C THR A 118 2.45 2.69 -4.86
N SER A 119 3.04 3.56 -5.69
CA SER A 119 4.28 4.30 -5.41
C SER A 119 4.00 5.81 -5.36
N ILE A 120 4.95 6.58 -4.84
CA ILE A 120 4.83 8.06 -4.84
C ILE A 120 4.79 8.60 -6.27
N ILE A 121 5.58 8.04 -7.18
CA ILE A 121 5.59 8.44 -8.60
C ILE A 121 4.20 8.23 -9.20
N THR A 122 3.61 7.07 -9.00
CA THR A 122 2.27 6.77 -9.52
C THR A 122 1.20 7.69 -8.94
N LEU A 123 1.27 7.99 -7.64
CA LEU A 123 0.36 8.96 -7.00
C LEU A 123 0.51 10.36 -7.59
N PHE A 124 1.73 10.79 -7.85
CA PHE A 124 1.97 12.09 -8.49
C PHE A 124 1.42 12.14 -9.90
N ASP A 125 1.64 11.09 -10.69
CA ASP A 125 1.09 11.00 -12.06
C ASP A 125 -0.44 11.02 -12.05
N GLU A 126 -1.09 10.33 -11.10
CA GLU A 126 -2.54 10.39 -10.96
C GLU A 126 -3.03 11.78 -10.56
N ILE A 127 -2.35 12.45 -9.62
CA ILE A 127 -2.65 13.84 -9.24
C ILE A 127 -2.54 14.74 -10.47
N PHE A 128 -1.47 14.62 -11.27
CA PHE A 128 -1.25 15.42 -12.46
C PHE A 128 -2.34 15.23 -13.52
N LYS A 129 -2.67 13.99 -13.84
CA LYS A 129 -3.69 13.67 -14.86
C LYS A 129 -5.08 14.19 -14.49
N ASN A 130 -5.36 14.38 -13.21
CA ASN A 130 -6.65 14.84 -12.70
C ASN A 130 -6.75 16.36 -12.48
N PHE A 131 -5.72 17.14 -12.80
CA PHE A 131 -5.68 18.60 -12.58
C PHE A 131 -6.77 19.39 -13.39
N GLY A 132 -7.48 18.77 -14.32
CA GLY A 132 -8.51 19.44 -15.15
C GLY A 132 -9.95 19.36 -14.63
N GLY A 133 -10.22 18.64 -13.55
CA GLY A 133 -11.62 18.42 -13.13
C GLY A 133 -11.89 18.15 -11.65
N MET A 134 -10.85 17.97 -10.84
CA MET A 134 -10.98 17.61 -9.42
C MET A 134 -9.93 18.34 -8.59
N THR A 135 -10.30 18.80 -7.38
CA THR A 135 -9.30 19.38 -6.46
C THR A 135 -8.36 18.28 -5.92
N LYS A 136 -7.13 18.65 -5.52
CA LYS A 136 -6.20 17.71 -4.84
C LYS A 136 -6.87 17.04 -3.64
N THR A 137 -7.63 17.80 -2.85
CA THR A 137 -8.32 17.30 -1.67
C THR A 137 -9.37 16.25 -2.04
N ASP A 138 -10.16 16.49 -3.08
CA ASP A 138 -11.17 15.52 -3.53
C ASP A 138 -10.53 14.26 -4.11
N PHE A 139 -9.40 14.41 -4.84
CA PHE A 139 -8.61 13.28 -5.29
C PHE A 139 -8.15 12.42 -4.11
N LEU A 140 -7.53 13.02 -3.08
CA LEU A 140 -7.05 12.27 -1.92
C LEU A 140 -8.20 11.61 -1.15
N ARG A 141 -9.34 12.31 -0.96
CA ARG A 141 -10.53 11.73 -0.32
C ARG A 141 -11.06 10.53 -1.10
N ASN A 142 -11.14 10.64 -2.41
CA ASN A 142 -11.67 9.58 -3.27
C ASN A 142 -10.71 8.41 -3.43
N ARG A 143 -9.40 8.65 -3.36
CA ARG A 143 -8.37 7.64 -3.57
C ARG A 143 -7.84 7.07 -2.24
N LEU A 144 -7.28 7.89 -1.37
CA LEU A 144 -6.71 7.45 -0.11
C LEU A 144 -7.76 7.34 1.00
N GLY A 145 -8.78 8.21 0.98
CA GLY A 145 -9.81 8.25 2.01
C GLY A 145 -10.68 6.99 2.08
N LYS A 146 -10.92 6.33 0.95
CA LYS A 146 -11.69 5.08 0.88
C LYS A 146 -10.83 3.85 1.21
N ALA A 147 -9.52 3.90 1.00
CA ALA A 147 -8.64 2.79 1.33
C ALA A 147 -8.68 2.48 2.83
N GLU A 148 -8.69 1.22 3.17
CA GLU A 148 -8.58 0.71 4.55
C GLU A 148 -7.12 0.42 4.91
N LEU A 149 -6.31 0.06 3.91
CA LEU A 149 -4.87 -0.08 4.01
C LEU A 149 -4.21 0.57 2.80
N ILE A 150 -3.16 1.35 3.03
CA ILE A 150 -2.35 1.97 1.99
C ILE A 150 -0.96 1.34 2.01
N ILE A 151 -0.48 0.88 0.85
CA ILE A 151 0.88 0.34 0.69
C ILE A 151 1.62 1.25 -0.29
N ILE A 152 2.72 1.85 0.17
CA ILE A 152 3.60 2.69 -0.65
C ILE A 152 4.92 1.97 -0.84
N GLU A 153 5.21 1.59 -2.10
CA GLU A 153 6.44 0.91 -2.48
C GLU A 153 7.56 1.92 -2.79
N ASP A 154 8.77 1.53 -2.42
CA ASP A 154 10.03 2.15 -2.82
C ASP A 154 10.13 3.67 -2.54
N LEU A 155 9.63 4.12 -1.39
CA LEU A 155 9.74 5.51 -0.98
C LEU A 155 11.20 5.95 -0.93
N GLY A 156 11.51 7.09 -1.58
CA GLY A 156 12.85 7.69 -1.60
C GLY A 156 13.69 7.33 -2.81
N ASN A 157 13.17 6.55 -3.77
CA ASN A 157 13.84 6.27 -5.05
C ASN A 157 13.54 7.33 -6.12
N GLU A 158 12.61 8.23 -5.85
CA GLU A 158 12.15 9.27 -6.76
C GLU A 158 13.00 10.54 -6.66
N ASN A 159 13.30 11.15 -7.80
CA ASN A 159 13.89 12.50 -7.86
C ASN A 159 12.77 13.54 -7.83
N ILE A 160 12.42 13.99 -6.62
CA ILE A 160 11.31 14.91 -6.38
C ILE A 160 11.76 16.35 -6.60
N LYS A 161 11.18 17.02 -7.62
CA LYS A 161 11.31 18.46 -7.83
C LYS A 161 10.45 19.25 -6.82
N ASP A 162 10.62 20.55 -6.74
CA ASP A 162 9.99 21.40 -5.70
C ASP A 162 8.47 21.24 -5.59
N TRP A 163 7.74 21.15 -6.71
CA TRP A 163 6.31 20.89 -6.70
C TRP A 163 5.92 19.53 -6.07
N GLY A 164 6.80 18.55 -6.16
CA GLY A 164 6.58 17.23 -5.56
C GLY A 164 6.73 17.23 -4.06
N LYS A 165 7.54 18.16 -3.49
CA LYS A 165 7.71 18.29 -2.03
C LYS A 165 6.39 18.62 -1.35
N GLU A 166 5.68 19.63 -1.85
CA GLU A 166 4.38 20.01 -1.32
C GLU A 166 3.35 18.88 -1.45
N ASN A 167 3.35 18.18 -2.58
CA ASN A 167 2.44 17.06 -2.79
C ASN A 167 2.74 15.88 -1.87
N LEU A 168 4.01 15.55 -1.65
CA LEU A 168 4.43 14.51 -0.71
C LEU A 168 3.94 14.84 0.70
N TYR A 169 4.22 16.05 1.18
CA TYR A 169 3.74 16.50 2.48
C TYR A 169 2.21 16.40 2.59
N PHE A 170 1.50 16.86 1.57
CA PHE A 170 0.04 16.87 1.54
C PHE A 170 -0.56 15.45 1.57
N ILE A 171 0.02 14.50 0.83
CA ILE A 171 -0.38 13.09 0.82
C ILE A 171 -0.23 12.48 2.22
N PHE A 172 0.95 12.61 2.82
CA PHE A 172 1.21 12.01 4.12
C PHE A 172 0.44 12.69 5.25
N ASP A 173 0.30 14.02 5.22
CA ASP A 173 -0.51 14.76 6.19
C ASP A 173 -1.96 14.29 6.15
N PHE A 174 -2.52 14.05 4.94
CA PHE A 174 -3.84 13.46 4.77
C PHE A 174 -3.93 12.05 5.36
N ILE A 175 -2.99 11.16 5.05
CA ILE A 175 -2.96 9.76 5.53
C ILE A 175 -2.97 9.73 7.06
N PHE A 176 -2.09 10.51 7.70
CA PHE A 176 -1.98 10.54 9.16
C PHE A 176 -3.18 11.22 9.85
N LYS A 177 -3.71 12.31 9.29
CA LYS A 177 -4.91 12.96 9.83
C LYS A 177 -6.14 12.07 9.71
N ALA A 178 -6.26 11.35 8.61
CA ALA A 178 -7.35 10.39 8.39
C ALA A 178 -7.16 9.07 9.15
N LYS A 179 -6.07 8.93 9.95
CA LYS A 179 -5.71 7.70 10.69
C LYS A 179 -5.71 6.46 9.80
N LYS A 180 -5.19 6.56 8.57
CA LYS A 180 -5.12 5.42 7.66
C LYS A 180 -3.89 4.55 7.99
N PRO A 181 -4.06 3.24 8.18
CA PRO A 181 -2.95 2.30 8.25
C PRO A 181 -2.12 2.39 6.98
N ILE A 182 -0.80 2.45 7.16
CA ILE A 182 0.13 2.57 6.04
C ILE A 182 1.26 1.55 6.15
N ILE A 183 1.59 0.92 5.04
CA ILE A 183 2.80 0.12 4.91
C ILE A 183 3.72 0.86 3.95
N ILE A 184 4.96 1.07 4.38
CA ILE A 184 5.99 1.69 3.53
C ILE A 184 7.20 0.76 3.49
N ASN A 185 7.74 0.56 2.31
CA ASN A 185 9.09 0.05 2.16
C ASN A 185 10.01 1.09 1.49
N THR A 186 11.30 1.01 1.82
CA THR A 186 12.33 1.88 1.26
C THR A 186 13.67 1.16 1.21
N ASN A 187 14.50 1.52 0.21
CA ASN A 187 15.89 1.08 0.15
C ASN A 187 16.84 2.02 0.91
N LEU A 188 16.34 3.16 1.38
CA LEU A 188 17.12 4.11 2.16
C LEU A 188 17.35 3.59 3.58
N SER A 189 18.55 3.81 4.09
CA SER A 189 18.82 3.69 5.54
C SER A 189 18.10 4.79 6.32
N ASP A 190 18.01 4.66 7.64
CA ASP A 190 17.37 5.68 8.48
C ASP A 190 18.01 7.06 8.30
N VAL A 191 19.35 7.12 8.19
CA VAL A 191 20.08 8.38 7.97
C VAL A 191 19.76 8.98 6.60
N GLN A 192 19.73 8.16 5.56
CA GLN A 192 19.37 8.59 4.21
C GLN A 192 17.91 9.06 4.12
N MET A 193 17.00 8.35 4.81
CA MET A 193 15.59 8.73 4.86
C MET A 193 15.41 10.07 5.60
N GLU A 194 16.12 10.26 6.70
CA GLU A 194 16.11 11.53 7.44
C GLU A 194 16.61 12.69 6.58
N GLU A 195 17.72 12.50 5.87
CA GLU A 195 18.27 13.47 4.92
C GLU A 195 17.29 13.75 3.76
N TYR A 196 16.73 12.70 3.16
CA TYR A 196 15.75 12.79 2.09
C TYR A 196 14.53 13.63 2.52
N LEU A 197 13.95 13.34 3.67
CA LEU A 197 12.79 14.06 4.18
C LEU A 197 13.13 15.49 4.60
N ARG A 198 14.35 15.74 5.12
CA ARG A 198 14.85 17.07 5.44
C ARG A 198 14.97 17.95 4.19
N ILE A 199 15.57 17.43 3.13
CA ILE A 199 15.68 18.13 1.83
C ILE A 199 14.29 18.47 1.28
N LEU A 200 13.30 17.61 1.53
CA LEU A 200 11.92 17.84 1.11
C LEU A 200 11.12 18.76 2.05
N GLY A 201 11.69 19.22 3.18
CA GLY A 201 10.97 19.98 4.19
C GLY A 201 9.90 19.18 4.94
N CYS A 202 10.06 17.86 4.99
CA CYS A 202 9.11 16.90 5.57
C CYS A 202 9.64 16.25 6.86
N ASP A 203 10.46 16.93 7.66
CA ASP A 203 11.12 16.39 8.87
C ASP A 203 10.16 15.69 9.84
N LYS A 204 8.95 16.26 10.00
CA LYS A 204 7.92 15.70 10.88
C LYS A 204 7.36 14.37 10.40
N LEU A 205 7.56 14.03 9.13
CA LEU A 205 7.03 12.81 8.56
C LEU A 205 7.69 11.56 9.14
N LEU A 206 9.02 11.55 9.25
CA LEU A 206 9.75 10.42 9.82
C LEU A 206 9.34 10.16 11.28
N SER A 207 9.18 11.24 12.06
CA SER A 207 8.69 11.13 13.45
C SER A 207 7.29 10.48 13.51
N ARG A 208 6.38 10.90 12.61
CA ARG A 208 5.04 10.32 12.51
C ARG A 208 5.08 8.85 12.07
N LEU A 209 5.92 8.49 11.10
CA LEU A 209 6.12 7.10 10.69
C LEU A 209 6.63 6.25 11.86
N LYS A 210 7.67 6.70 12.56
CA LYS A 210 8.22 6.00 13.73
C LYS A 210 7.22 5.87 14.89
N SER A 211 6.26 6.79 15.03
CA SER A 211 5.24 6.75 16.08
C SER A 211 4.03 5.88 15.75
N LYS A 212 3.73 5.68 14.46
CA LYS A 212 2.53 4.97 13.99
C LYS A 212 2.82 3.65 13.31
N CYS A 213 4.06 3.42 12.89
CA CYS A 213 4.44 2.20 12.18
C CYS A 213 5.41 1.37 13.00
N LYS A 214 5.19 0.06 13.06
CA LYS A 214 6.20 -0.85 13.58
C LYS A 214 7.35 -0.94 12.58
N TYR A 215 8.56 -0.76 13.10
CA TYR A 215 9.78 -0.65 12.29
C TYR A 215 10.43 -2.00 12.08
N TYR A 216 10.86 -2.28 10.83
CA TYR A 216 11.52 -3.52 10.44
C TYR A 216 12.73 -3.21 9.57
N LYS A 217 13.93 -3.49 10.07
CA LYS A 217 15.18 -3.34 9.33
C LYS A 217 15.59 -4.66 8.71
N PHE A 218 15.61 -4.72 7.38
CA PHE A 218 16.07 -5.84 6.56
C PHE A 218 17.58 -5.69 6.33
N ASP A 219 18.39 -6.20 7.22
CA ASP A 219 19.84 -6.01 7.27
C ASP A 219 20.62 -7.30 6.92
N TRP A 220 20.10 -8.05 5.97
CA TRP A 220 20.72 -9.25 5.41
C TRP A 220 20.97 -9.11 3.92
N GLU A 221 21.72 -10.06 3.35
CA GLU A 221 22.19 -10.04 1.96
C GLU A 221 21.06 -10.05 0.92
N ASP A 222 21.36 -9.52 -0.27
CA ASP A 222 20.48 -9.61 -1.45
C ASP A 222 20.23 -11.09 -1.80
N ARG A 223 18.97 -11.49 -1.87
CA ARG A 223 18.55 -12.87 -2.13
C ARG A 223 18.58 -13.24 -3.59
N ARG A 224 18.64 -12.26 -4.48
CA ARG A 224 18.68 -12.46 -5.93
C ARG A 224 20.07 -12.89 -6.38
N ILE A 225 21.11 -12.57 -5.59
CA ILE A 225 22.48 -12.97 -5.88
C ILE A 225 22.59 -14.50 -5.78
N GLY A 226 22.93 -15.14 -6.88
CA GLY A 226 23.06 -16.59 -6.99
C GLY A 226 21.77 -17.37 -7.21
N MET A 227 20.59 -16.73 -7.18
CA MET A 227 19.29 -17.42 -7.36
C MET A 227 19.19 -18.14 -8.71
N TYR A 228 19.81 -17.61 -9.76
CA TYR A 228 19.79 -18.14 -11.12
C TYR A 228 21.18 -18.52 -11.63
N LYS A 229 22.17 -18.67 -10.74
CA LYS A 229 23.55 -18.93 -11.13
C LYS A 229 23.67 -20.21 -11.97
N ASP A 230 23.06 -21.30 -11.50
CA ASP A 230 23.09 -22.59 -12.19
C ASP A 230 22.36 -22.59 -13.55
N GLU A 231 21.43 -21.65 -13.73
CA GLU A 231 20.70 -21.46 -15.00
C GLU A 231 21.50 -20.58 -15.98
N ILE A 232 22.13 -19.53 -15.45
CA ILE A 232 22.99 -18.62 -16.23
C ILE A 232 24.29 -19.33 -16.70
N ASP A 233 24.87 -20.16 -15.85
CA ASP A 233 26.09 -20.90 -16.16
C ASP A 233 25.87 -22.00 -17.23
N LYS A 234 24.62 -22.26 -17.65
CA LYS A 234 24.28 -23.17 -18.76
C LYS A 234 24.29 -22.48 -20.14
N TRP A 235 24.43 -21.18 -20.18
CA TRP A 235 24.50 -20.41 -21.44
C TRP A 235 25.92 -20.29 -21.92
#